data_31216cce06ce69a5aa652ebf417ad2d9
#
_entry.id   31216cce06ce69a5aa652ebf417ad2d9
#
_cell.length_a   1.000
_cell.length_b   1.000
_cell.length_c   1.000
_cell.angle_alpha   90.00
_cell.angle_beta   90.00
_cell.angle_gamma   90.00
#
_symmetry.space_group_name_H-M   'P 1'
#
loop_
_entity.id
_entity.type
_entity.pdbx_description
1 polymer ?
#
loop_
_entity_poly.entity_id
_entity_poly.type
_entity_poly.pdbx_seq_one_letter_code
_entity_poly.pdbx_strand_id
1 'polypeptide(L)'
;AIRVANELFPDVTFVHSSFDEYVQAVESALPEQLSTVTGELTSQETDGWYTLANTSSSRIYLKQAFQENSNLLEQVVEPLTIITGGHNHKDQLTYAWKTLLQNAPHDSICGCSVDEVHREMETRFAKVNQVGNFVKSNLLNEWKSKIATAKAQSDYLFTVINTGLHDKVDTVSTVIDVATCDFKELHPTEGYKKMAALTLPSYRVEDLD
;
A
#
# COMPACT_ATOMS: atom_id res chain seq x y z
N ALA A 1 -3.39 10.04 -40.55
CA ALA A 1 -2.06 9.42 -40.41
C ALA A 1 -2.08 7.98 -40.97
N ILE A 2 -2.93 7.04 -40.49
CA ILE A 2 -2.95 5.60 -40.86
C ILE A 2 -3.18 5.40 -42.37
N ARG A 3 -4.20 6.08 -42.96
CA ARG A 3 -4.45 5.98 -44.42
C ARG A 3 -3.21 6.36 -45.23
N VAL A 4 -2.54 7.44 -44.90
CA VAL A 4 -1.33 7.92 -45.59
C VAL A 4 -0.17 6.93 -45.37
N ALA A 5 -0.02 6.38 -44.16
CA ALA A 5 1.01 5.38 -43.90
C ALA A 5 0.82 4.10 -44.78
N ASN A 6 -0.43 3.62 -44.89
CA ASN A 6 -0.74 2.46 -45.74
C ASN A 6 -0.56 2.73 -47.25
N GLU A 7 -0.71 3.97 -47.68
CA GLU A 7 -0.43 4.38 -49.05
C GLU A 7 1.08 4.45 -49.32
N LEU A 8 1.86 4.91 -48.36
CA LEU A 8 3.32 5.06 -48.50
C LEU A 8 4.12 3.74 -48.35
N PHE A 9 3.56 2.82 -47.55
CA PHE A 9 4.22 1.56 -47.24
C PHE A 9 3.30 0.38 -47.58
N PRO A 10 3.21 0.00 -48.88
CA PRO A 10 2.25 -1.00 -49.35
C PRO A 10 2.51 -2.43 -48.81
N ASP A 11 3.74 -2.70 -48.36
CA ASP A 11 4.11 -3.99 -47.79
C ASP A 11 3.83 -4.10 -46.28
N VAL A 12 3.31 -3.07 -45.66
CA VAL A 12 3.00 -3.00 -44.23
C VAL A 12 1.56 -2.52 -44.04
N THR A 13 0.83 -3.16 -43.15
CA THR A 13 -0.52 -2.75 -42.81
C THR A 13 -0.52 -2.03 -41.47
N PHE A 14 -0.82 -0.73 -41.48
CA PHE A 14 -1.01 0.09 -40.28
C PHE A 14 -2.47 0.06 -39.88
N VAL A 15 -2.73 -0.32 -38.65
CA VAL A 15 -4.08 -0.39 -38.08
C VAL A 15 -4.15 0.38 -36.75
N HIS A 16 -5.30 0.89 -36.45
CA HIS A 16 -5.59 1.36 -35.07
C HIS A 16 -6.03 0.15 -34.26
N SER A 17 -5.38 -0.09 -33.11
CA SER A 17 -5.59 -1.28 -32.31
C SER A 17 -5.73 -0.93 -30.82
N SER A 18 -6.19 -1.88 -30.03
CA SER A 18 -6.16 -1.89 -28.59
C SER A 18 -5.01 -2.75 -28.08
N PHE A 19 -4.69 -2.70 -26.77
CA PHE A 19 -3.72 -3.61 -26.17
C PHE A 19 -4.15 -5.06 -26.29
N ASP A 20 -5.43 -5.36 -26.14
CA ASP A 20 -5.96 -6.72 -26.23
C ASP A 20 -5.79 -7.29 -27.65
N GLU A 21 -6.13 -6.53 -28.67
CA GLU A 21 -5.93 -6.94 -30.08
C GLU A 21 -4.44 -7.13 -30.41
N TYR A 22 -3.57 -6.23 -29.88
CA TYR A 22 -2.14 -6.35 -30.05
C TYR A 22 -1.60 -7.63 -29.40
N VAL A 23 -1.99 -7.94 -28.17
CA VAL A 23 -1.57 -9.14 -27.45
C VAL A 23 -2.04 -10.38 -28.19
N GLN A 24 -3.29 -10.45 -28.64
CA GLN A 24 -3.81 -11.57 -29.42
C GLN A 24 -3.04 -11.78 -30.74
N ALA A 25 -2.70 -10.69 -31.43
CA ALA A 25 -1.91 -10.77 -32.65
C ALA A 25 -0.49 -11.30 -32.39
N VAL A 26 0.15 -10.83 -31.30
CA VAL A 26 1.48 -11.32 -30.88
C VAL A 26 1.40 -12.79 -30.49
N GLU A 27 0.45 -13.20 -29.67
CA GLU A 27 0.28 -14.60 -29.25
C GLU A 27 0.09 -15.54 -30.44
N SER A 28 -0.68 -15.09 -31.45
CA SER A 28 -0.91 -15.86 -32.67
C SER A 28 0.35 -16.02 -33.55
N ALA A 29 1.33 -15.16 -33.38
CA ALA A 29 2.57 -15.10 -34.13
C ALA A 29 3.79 -15.61 -33.36
N LEU A 30 3.61 -16.08 -32.11
CA LEU A 30 4.72 -16.57 -31.31
C LEU A 30 5.38 -17.80 -31.94
N PRO A 31 6.72 -17.87 -31.98
CA PRO A 31 7.42 -19.06 -32.39
C PRO A 31 7.26 -20.18 -31.33
N GLU A 32 7.38 -21.43 -31.76
CA GLU A 32 7.31 -22.60 -30.86
C GLU A 32 8.33 -22.54 -29.71
N GLN A 33 9.48 -21.91 -29.95
CA GLN A 33 10.53 -21.74 -28.95
C GLN A 33 10.81 -20.25 -28.73
N LEU A 34 10.63 -19.81 -27.49
CA LEU A 34 10.99 -18.48 -27.03
C LEU A 34 12.31 -18.52 -26.26
N SER A 35 13.13 -17.51 -26.46
CA SER A 35 14.31 -17.30 -25.62
C SER A 35 13.87 -16.99 -24.18
N THR A 36 14.54 -17.63 -23.22
CA THR A 36 14.29 -17.39 -21.81
C THR A 36 15.37 -16.50 -21.23
N VAL A 37 14.97 -15.42 -20.57
CA VAL A 37 15.85 -14.58 -19.77
C VAL A 37 15.66 -14.97 -18.31
N THR A 38 16.76 -15.26 -17.61
CA THR A 38 16.74 -15.63 -16.20
C THR A 38 17.30 -14.48 -15.37
N GLY A 39 16.59 -14.12 -14.30
CA GLY A 39 16.98 -13.03 -13.42
C GLY A 39 16.18 -11.76 -13.67
N GLU A 40 16.66 -10.67 -13.12
CA GLU A 40 16.02 -9.37 -13.24
C GLU A 40 16.23 -8.77 -14.63
N LEU A 41 15.15 -8.25 -15.23
CA LEU A 41 15.19 -7.62 -16.55
C LEU A 41 15.76 -6.19 -16.47
N THR A 42 17.00 -6.09 -16.05
CA THR A 42 17.76 -4.83 -16.07
C THR A 42 18.63 -4.84 -17.32
N SER A 43 18.27 -4.04 -18.32
CA SER A 43 19.10 -3.89 -19.51
C SER A 43 20.36 -3.11 -19.16
N GLN A 44 21.49 -3.78 -19.14
CA GLN A 44 22.85 -3.23 -19.00
C GLN A 44 23.65 -3.32 -20.29
N GLU A 45 23.01 -3.73 -21.38
CA GLU A 45 23.65 -4.07 -22.64
C GLU A 45 23.99 -2.84 -23.50
N THR A 46 23.46 -1.69 -23.12
CA THR A 46 23.80 -0.40 -23.73
C THR A 46 24.85 0.31 -22.90
N ASP A 47 25.49 1.31 -23.46
CA ASP A 47 26.44 2.21 -22.81
C ASP A 47 25.84 3.12 -21.70
N GLY A 48 24.64 2.77 -21.23
CA GLY A 48 23.88 3.54 -20.24
C GLY A 48 22.96 4.62 -20.83
N TRP A 49 22.98 4.82 -22.12
CA TRP A 49 22.03 5.68 -22.81
C TRP A 49 20.68 4.97 -22.89
N TYR A 50 19.62 5.68 -22.55
CA TYR A 50 18.23 5.18 -22.59
C TYR A 50 17.87 4.09 -21.58
N THR A 51 18.71 3.78 -20.58
CA THR A 51 18.37 2.83 -19.52
C THR A 51 18.17 3.54 -18.19
N LEU A 52 17.18 3.08 -17.43
CA LEU A 52 16.85 3.55 -16.08
C LEU A 52 17.30 2.58 -14.98
N ALA A 53 18.17 1.64 -15.31
CA ALA A 53 18.56 0.52 -14.45
C ALA A 53 19.07 0.96 -13.06
N ASN A 54 19.83 2.05 -12.98
CA ASN A 54 20.42 2.54 -11.74
C ASN A 54 19.57 3.58 -10.99
N THR A 55 18.41 3.95 -11.50
CA THR A 55 17.53 4.95 -10.86
C THR A 55 16.88 4.42 -9.60
N SER A 56 16.83 3.10 -9.39
CA SER A 56 16.32 2.48 -8.16
C SER A 56 17.08 2.94 -6.91
N SER A 57 18.36 3.28 -7.02
CA SER A 57 19.18 3.79 -5.91
C SER A 57 19.06 5.30 -5.69
N SER A 58 18.46 6.04 -6.63
CA SER A 58 18.26 7.48 -6.49
C SER A 58 17.07 7.77 -5.57
N ARG A 59 17.26 8.65 -4.57
CA ARG A 59 16.18 9.08 -3.66
C ARG A 59 15.36 7.90 -3.13
N ILE A 60 16.04 6.92 -2.56
CA ILE A 60 15.44 5.64 -2.12
C ILE A 60 14.24 5.82 -1.18
N TYR A 61 14.22 6.89 -0.40
CA TYR A 61 13.11 7.23 0.48
C TYR A 61 11.76 7.38 -0.26
N LEU A 62 11.77 7.83 -1.53
CA LEU A 62 10.56 7.92 -2.36
C LEU A 62 10.03 6.53 -2.72
N LYS A 63 10.94 5.58 -3.05
CA LYS A 63 10.56 4.19 -3.35
C LYS A 63 10.02 3.50 -2.10
N GLN A 64 10.67 3.73 -0.95
CA GLN A 64 10.20 3.21 0.33
C GLN A 64 8.81 3.75 0.67
N ALA A 65 8.62 5.07 0.58
CA ALA A 65 7.32 5.68 0.84
C ALA A 65 6.24 5.20 -0.14
N PHE A 66 6.58 4.99 -1.42
CA PHE A 66 5.65 4.43 -2.40
C PHE A 66 5.23 3.01 -2.01
N GLN A 67 6.20 2.17 -1.67
CA GLN A 67 5.95 0.79 -1.27
C GLN A 67 5.14 0.69 0.03
N GLU A 68 5.48 1.51 1.04
CA GLU A 68 4.75 1.55 2.31
C GLU A 68 3.27 1.93 2.09
N ASN A 69 3.01 2.95 1.27
CA ASN A 69 1.64 3.37 0.96
C ASN A 69 0.90 2.36 0.09
N SER A 70 1.56 1.72 -0.88
CA SER A 70 0.98 0.63 -1.67
C SER A 70 0.59 -0.55 -0.76
N ASN A 71 1.49 -0.98 0.11
CA ASN A 71 1.24 -2.06 1.06
C ASN A 71 0.07 -1.72 2.00
N LEU A 72 0.01 -0.48 2.51
CA LEU A 72 -1.10 -0.03 3.35
C LEU A 72 -2.44 -0.19 2.63
N LEU A 73 -2.54 0.27 1.38
CA LEU A 73 -3.79 0.21 0.63
C LEU A 73 -4.12 -1.23 0.20
N GLU A 74 -3.19 -1.90 -0.48
CA GLU A 74 -3.41 -3.20 -1.13
C GLU A 74 -3.46 -4.36 -0.14
N GLN A 75 -2.53 -4.39 0.82
CA GLN A 75 -2.38 -5.54 1.71
C GLN A 75 -3.14 -5.39 3.03
N VAL A 76 -3.57 -4.19 3.40
CA VAL A 76 -4.24 -3.95 4.67
C VAL A 76 -5.64 -3.41 4.46
N VAL A 77 -5.79 -2.23 3.83
CA VAL A 77 -7.07 -1.52 3.83
C VAL A 77 -8.09 -2.19 2.92
N GLU A 78 -7.73 -2.55 1.69
CA GLU A 78 -8.65 -3.22 0.76
C GLU A 78 -9.10 -4.58 1.29
N PRO A 79 -8.22 -5.49 1.77
CA PRO A 79 -8.66 -6.72 2.40
C PRO A 79 -9.56 -6.50 3.62
N LEU A 80 -9.26 -5.50 4.45
CA LEU A 80 -10.12 -5.17 5.58
C LEU A 80 -11.52 -4.73 5.15
N THR A 81 -11.68 -4.02 4.03
CA THR A 81 -13.03 -3.67 3.53
C THR A 81 -13.86 -4.90 3.23
N ILE A 82 -13.23 -5.96 2.72
CA ILE A 82 -13.89 -7.23 2.41
C ILE A 82 -14.22 -7.98 3.70
N ILE A 83 -13.24 -8.16 4.59
CA ILE A 83 -13.36 -8.90 5.85
C ILE A 83 -14.44 -8.28 6.76
N THR A 84 -14.48 -6.96 6.85
CA THR A 84 -15.41 -6.25 7.72
C THR A 84 -16.78 -5.98 7.08
N GLY A 85 -16.92 -6.19 5.76
CA GLY A 85 -18.10 -5.83 4.99
C GLY A 85 -18.32 -4.32 4.85
N GLY A 86 -17.27 -3.52 5.04
CA GLY A 86 -17.30 -2.05 5.02
C GLY A 86 -17.22 -1.48 3.60
N HIS A 87 -18.37 -1.38 2.90
CA HIS A 87 -18.41 -0.88 1.51
C HIS A 87 -18.38 0.65 1.37
N ASN A 88 -18.40 1.40 2.48
CA ASN A 88 -18.61 2.85 2.46
C ASN A 88 -17.36 3.69 2.17
N HIS A 89 -16.19 3.06 1.91
CA HIS A 89 -14.92 3.77 1.77
C HIS A 89 -14.38 3.83 0.33
N LYS A 90 -15.19 3.51 -0.67
CA LYS A 90 -14.77 3.47 -2.08
C LYS A 90 -14.18 4.79 -2.57
N ASP A 91 -14.79 5.91 -2.20
CA ASP A 91 -14.32 7.22 -2.66
C ASP A 91 -13.00 7.61 -2.03
N GLN A 92 -12.80 7.31 -0.73
CA GLN A 92 -11.55 7.53 -0.02
C GLN A 92 -10.43 6.68 -0.61
N LEU A 93 -10.69 5.40 -0.90
CA LEU A 93 -9.72 4.49 -1.53
C LEU A 93 -9.40 4.95 -2.95
N THR A 94 -10.40 5.34 -3.72
CA THR A 94 -10.19 5.88 -5.07
C THR A 94 -9.32 7.15 -5.04
N TYR A 95 -9.56 8.04 -4.07
CA TYR A 95 -8.73 9.23 -3.87
C TYR A 95 -7.29 8.85 -3.48
N ALA A 96 -7.13 7.92 -2.54
CA ALA A 96 -5.82 7.48 -2.08
C ALA A 96 -5.01 6.87 -3.24
N TRP A 97 -5.59 5.94 -3.99
CA TRP A 97 -4.95 5.34 -5.16
C TRP A 97 -4.59 6.37 -6.24
N LYS A 98 -5.51 7.24 -6.61
CA LYS A 98 -5.23 8.30 -7.59
C LYS A 98 -4.09 9.20 -7.13
N THR A 99 -4.05 9.56 -5.85
CA THR A 99 -2.99 10.39 -5.27
C THR A 99 -1.65 9.65 -5.25
N LEU A 100 -1.64 8.37 -4.90
CA LEU A 100 -0.43 7.54 -4.91
C LEU A 100 0.12 7.40 -6.33
N LEU A 101 -0.73 7.09 -7.30
CA LEU A 101 -0.34 6.89 -8.70
C LEU A 101 0.19 8.17 -9.36
N GLN A 102 -0.13 9.36 -8.86
CA GLN A 102 0.51 10.60 -9.31
C GLN A 102 2.01 10.66 -9.00
N ASN A 103 2.51 9.82 -8.09
CA ASN A 103 3.92 9.69 -7.78
C ASN A 103 4.63 8.61 -8.61
N ALA A 104 3.90 7.83 -9.40
CA ALA A 104 4.42 6.71 -10.19
C ALA A 104 5.05 7.09 -11.55
N PRO A 105 4.79 8.26 -12.20
CA PRO A 105 5.48 8.61 -13.43
C PRO A 105 6.99 8.46 -13.27
N HIS A 106 7.64 7.93 -14.34
CA HIS A 106 9.04 7.50 -14.26
C HIS A 106 10.00 8.62 -13.80
N ASP A 107 9.84 9.84 -14.25
CA ASP A 107 10.69 10.96 -13.82
C ASP A 107 10.50 11.32 -12.35
N SER A 108 9.31 11.08 -11.80
CA SER A 108 9.01 11.31 -10.38
C SER A 108 9.61 10.19 -9.53
N ILE A 109 9.19 8.93 -9.76
CA ILE A 109 9.62 7.81 -8.90
C ILE A 109 11.10 7.46 -9.10
N CYS A 110 11.67 7.67 -10.29
CA CYS A 110 13.10 7.51 -10.54
C CYS A 110 13.95 8.55 -9.80
N GLY A 111 13.38 9.68 -9.39
CA GLY A 111 14.09 10.68 -8.62
C GLY A 111 14.95 11.63 -9.45
N CYS A 112 14.67 11.77 -10.75
CA CYS A 112 15.42 12.62 -11.67
C CYS A 112 14.76 13.98 -11.96
N SER A 113 13.57 14.22 -11.42
CA SER A 113 12.87 15.50 -11.48
C SER A 113 13.54 16.55 -10.57
N VAL A 114 13.07 17.79 -10.66
CA VAL A 114 13.51 18.86 -9.76
C VAL A 114 13.01 18.65 -8.32
N ASP A 115 13.66 19.27 -7.37
CA ASP A 115 13.38 19.07 -5.93
C ASP A 115 11.94 19.44 -5.54
N GLU A 116 11.35 20.42 -6.20
CA GLU A 116 9.96 20.83 -5.98
C GLU A 116 8.98 19.67 -6.25
N VAL A 117 9.21 18.90 -7.30
CA VAL A 117 8.41 17.72 -7.63
C VAL A 117 8.54 16.67 -6.51
N HIS A 118 9.74 16.42 -6.02
CA HIS A 118 9.96 15.43 -4.98
C HIS A 118 9.35 15.86 -3.63
N ARG A 119 9.37 17.15 -3.29
CA ARG A 119 8.65 17.68 -2.11
C ARG A 119 7.13 17.51 -2.23
N GLU A 120 6.59 17.71 -3.43
CA GLU A 120 5.17 17.43 -3.67
C GLU A 120 4.83 15.93 -3.57
N MET A 121 5.74 15.05 -4.00
CA MET A 121 5.58 13.61 -3.83
C MET A 121 5.48 13.22 -2.35
N GLU A 122 6.33 13.77 -1.48
CA GLU A 122 6.26 13.54 -0.03
C GLU A 122 4.90 13.98 0.54
N THR A 123 4.39 15.12 0.09
CA THR A 123 3.06 15.61 0.47
C THR A 123 1.96 14.63 0.05
N ARG A 124 2.04 14.09 -1.16
CA ARG A 124 1.08 13.09 -1.65
C ARG A 124 1.17 11.79 -0.85
N PHE A 125 2.37 11.29 -0.55
CA PHE A 125 2.55 10.12 0.32
C PHE A 125 1.93 10.34 1.70
N ALA A 126 2.13 11.51 2.31
CA ALA A 126 1.51 11.83 3.59
C ALA A 126 -0.03 11.83 3.52
N LYS A 127 -0.62 12.37 2.45
CA LYS A 127 -2.07 12.36 2.23
C LYS A 127 -2.60 10.93 2.09
N VAL A 128 -1.93 10.09 1.29
CA VAL A 128 -2.31 8.68 1.11
C VAL A 128 -2.26 7.93 2.44
N ASN A 129 -1.18 8.10 3.19
CA ASN A 129 -1.00 7.48 4.49
C ASN A 129 -2.11 7.88 5.49
N GLN A 130 -2.43 9.17 5.57
CA GLN A 130 -3.50 9.67 6.43
C GLN A 130 -4.85 9.09 6.05
N VAL A 131 -5.21 9.09 4.77
CA VAL A 131 -6.48 8.53 4.28
C VAL A 131 -6.54 7.02 4.52
N GLY A 132 -5.48 6.29 4.19
CA GLY A 132 -5.41 4.84 4.40
C GLY A 132 -5.56 4.48 5.88
N ASN A 133 -4.85 5.16 6.77
CA ASN A 133 -4.96 4.92 8.21
C ASN A 133 -6.32 5.35 8.78
N PHE A 134 -6.92 6.41 8.26
CA PHE A 134 -8.29 6.80 8.63
C PHE A 134 -9.30 5.70 8.28
N VAL A 135 -9.26 5.20 7.05
CA VAL A 135 -10.15 4.12 6.61
C VAL A 135 -9.91 2.85 7.42
N LYS A 136 -8.65 2.45 7.60
CA LYS A 136 -8.29 1.31 8.45
C LYS A 136 -8.89 1.42 9.86
N SER A 137 -8.71 2.57 10.49
CA SER A 137 -9.21 2.80 11.85
C SER A 137 -10.73 2.72 11.94
N ASN A 138 -11.44 3.27 10.95
CA ASN A 138 -12.90 3.19 10.90
C ASN A 138 -13.38 1.74 10.73
N LEU A 139 -12.79 0.99 9.79
CA LEU A 139 -13.12 -0.42 9.55
C LEU A 139 -12.90 -1.28 10.82
N LEU A 140 -11.78 -1.07 11.49
CA LEU A 140 -11.47 -1.79 12.73
C LEU A 140 -12.42 -1.42 13.87
N ASN A 141 -12.80 -0.14 13.99
CA ASN A 141 -13.76 0.30 15.00
C ASN A 141 -15.17 -0.25 14.74
N GLU A 142 -15.63 -0.25 13.49
CA GLU A 142 -16.91 -0.85 13.11
C GLU A 142 -16.90 -2.36 13.37
N TRP A 143 -15.81 -3.03 13.03
CA TRP A 143 -15.68 -4.48 13.25
C TRP A 143 -15.59 -4.84 14.72
N LYS A 144 -14.84 -4.08 15.52
CA LYS A 144 -14.75 -4.25 16.98
C LYS A 144 -16.11 -4.33 17.64
N SER A 145 -17.10 -3.56 17.17
CA SER A 145 -18.46 -3.57 17.71
C SER A 145 -19.22 -4.88 17.43
N LYS A 146 -18.77 -5.66 16.44
CA LYS A 146 -19.38 -6.92 16.02
C LYS A 146 -18.71 -8.15 16.65
N ILE A 147 -17.55 -8.00 17.27
CA ILE A 147 -16.85 -9.10 17.93
C ILE A 147 -17.60 -9.46 19.21
N ALA A 148 -17.95 -10.75 19.31
CA ALA A 148 -18.59 -11.26 20.53
C ALA A 148 -17.57 -11.32 21.67
N THR A 149 -17.65 -10.37 22.61
CA THR A 149 -16.80 -10.30 23.80
C THR A 149 -17.30 -11.19 24.96
N ALA A 150 -18.40 -11.92 24.76
CA ALA A 150 -19.07 -12.71 25.81
C ALA A 150 -18.19 -13.80 26.44
N LYS A 151 -17.10 -14.20 25.81
CA LYS A 151 -16.15 -15.20 26.33
C LYS A 151 -14.94 -14.57 27.05
N ALA A 152 -14.72 -13.28 26.92
CA ALA A 152 -13.57 -12.62 27.53
C ALA A 152 -13.82 -12.40 29.03
N GLN A 153 -13.11 -13.11 29.87
CA GLN A 153 -13.03 -12.87 31.32
C GLN A 153 -11.85 -11.97 31.69
N SER A 154 -11.30 -11.25 30.70
CA SER A 154 -10.11 -10.42 30.84
C SER A 154 -10.43 -8.94 30.65
N ASP A 155 -9.65 -8.07 31.28
CA ASP A 155 -9.80 -6.62 31.18
C ASP A 155 -9.48 -6.07 29.78
N TYR A 156 -8.73 -6.83 28.98
CA TYR A 156 -8.28 -6.45 27.63
C TYR A 156 -8.45 -7.61 26.66
N LEU A 157 -9.06 -7.31 25.50
CA LEU A 157 -9.20 -8.25 24.39
C LEU A 157 -8.40 -7.75 23.19
N PHE A 158 -7.50 -8.58 22.70
CA PHE A 158 -6.73 -8.32 21.48
C PHE A 158 -7.24 -9.19 20.36
N THR A 159 -7.42 -8.59 19.20
CA THR A 159 -7.76 -9.34 17.99
C THR A 159 -6.66 -9.15 16.98
N VAL A 160 -6.11 -10.25 16.49
CA VAL A 160 -5.13 -10.29 15.41
C VAL A 160 -5.84 -10.67 14.13
N ILE A 161 -5.63 -9.91 13.07
CA ILE A 161 -6.25 -10.14 11.77
C ILE A 161 -5.13 -10.45 10.77
N ASN A 162 -5.20 -11.62 10.16
CA ASN A 162 -4.39 -11.94 8.99
C ASN A 162 -5.16 -11.48 7.73
N THR A 163 -4.65 -10.48 7.05
CA THR A 163 -5.21 -9.97 5.79
C THR A 163 -4.69 -10.70 4.56
N GLY A 164 -3.77 -11.64 4.73
CA GLY A 164 -3.20 -12.46 3.65
C GLY A 164 -4.08 -13.67 3.30
N LEU A 165 -3.75 -14.32 2.20
CA LEU A 165 -4.48 -15.49 1.68
C LEU A 165 -3.99 -16.83 2.27
N HIS A 166 -2.92 -16.82 3.03
CA HIS A 166 -2.30 -18.03 3.59
C HIS A 166 -2.12 -17.89 5.09
N ASP A 167 -2.13 -19.01 5.79
CA ASP A 167 -1.78 -19.08 7.21
C ASP A 167 -0.39 -18.51 7.43
N LYS A 168 -0.24 -17.73 8.50
CA LYS A 168 1.01 -17.06 8.82
C LYS A 168 1.33 -17.22 10.30
N VAL A 169 2.56 -17.56 10.59
CA VAL A 169 3.11 -17.54 11.94
C VAL A 169 4.04 -16.34 12.03
N ASP A 170 3.71 -15.40 12.89
CA ASP A 170 4.48 -14.16 13.02
C ASP A 170 4.40 -13.62 14.45
N THR A 171 5.27 -12.67 14.79
CA THR A 171 5.23 -11.95 16.06
C THR A 171 4.41 -10.69 15.90
N VAL A 172 3.40 -10.51 16.75
CA VAL A 172 2.56 -9.32 16.79
C VAL A 172 2.99 -8.45 17.97
N SER A 173 3.22 -7.17 17.70
CA SER A 173 3.50 -6.17 18.73
C SER A 173 2.39 -5.14 18.80
N THR A 174 1.94 -4.82 20.00
CA THR A 174 0.93 -3.79 20.23
C THR A 174 1.30 -2.94 21.45
N VAL A 175 0.76 -1.74 21.50
CA VAL A 175 0.89 -0.85 22.65
C VAL A 175 -0.43 -0.87 23.40
N ILE A 176 -0.36 -1.15 24.69
CA ILE A 176 -1.50 -1.14 25.60
C ILE A 176 -1.43 0.16 26.40
N ASP A 177 -2.44 0.99 26.27
CA ASP A 177 -2.62 2.15 27.13
C ASP A 177 -3.45 1.74 28.34
N VAL A 178 -2.79 1.55 29.47
CA VAL A 178 -3.43 1.16 30.74
C VAL A 178 -3.82 2.41 31.48
N ALA A 179 -4.89 3.07 31.03
CA ALA A 179 -5.49 4.18 31.76
C ALA A 179 -6.26 3.65 32.96
N THR A 180 -5.71 3.80 34.16
CA THR A 180 -6.36 3.40 35.42
C THR A 180 -7.25 4.47 35.99
N CYS A 181 -7.39 5.63 35.35
CA CYS A 181 -8.23 6.72 35.79
C CYS A 181 -8.79 7.54 34.62
N ASP A 182 -9.92 8.19 34.82
CA ASP A 182 -10.45 9.14 33.84
C ASP A 182 -9.63 10.45 33.89
N PHE A 183 -8.75 10.60 32.91
CA PHE A 183 -7.87 11.77 32.78
C PHE A 183 -8.64 13.06 32.43
N LYS A 184 -9.91 12.97 32.02
CA LYS A 184 -10.73 14.15 31.66
C LYS A 184 -11.02 15.04 32.83
N GLU A 185 -11.05 14.49 34.04
CA GLU A 185 -11.31 15.21 35.27
C GLU A 185 -10.05 15.73 35.98
N LEU A 186 -8.86 15.40 35.47
CA LEU A 186 -7.59 15.75 36.08
C LEU A 186 -6.99 16.99 35.43
N HIS A 187 -6.44 17.88 36.25
CA HIS A 187 -5.58 18.94 35.72
C HIS A 187 -4.40 18.31 34.96
N PRO A 188 -4.00 18.87 33.78
CA PRO A 188 -2.95 18.27 32.95
C PRO A 188 -1.68 17.85 33.69
N THR A 189 -1.23 18.66 34.67
CA THR A 189 -0.05 18.36 35.49
C THR A 189 -0.25 17.20 36.46
N GLU A 190 -1.44 16.96 36.94
CA GLU A 190 -1.77 15.81 37.80
C GLU A 190 -1.90 14.53 36.99
N GLY A 191 -2.43 14.61 35.78
CA GLY A 191 -2.47 13.50 34.84
C GLY A 191 -1.08 12.98 34.54
N TYR A 192 -0.12 13.84 34.23
CA TYR A 192 1.27 13.46 34.04
C TYR A 192 1.92 12.82 35.27
N LYS A 193 1.67 13.34 36.47
CA LYS A 193 2.17 12.76 37.72
C LYS A 193 1.60 11.37 37.98
N LYS A 194 0.32 11.15 37.71
CA LYS A 194 -0.31 9.83 37.81
C LYS A 194 0.20 8.84 36.79
N MET A 195 0.39 9.26 35.54
CA MET A 195 1.03 8.40 34.52
C MET A 195 2.44 7.97 34.91
N ALA A 196 3.26 8.87 35.42
CA ALA A 196 4.62 8.56 35.87
C ALA A 196 4.65 7.62 37.09
N ALA A 197 3.57 7.56 37.88
CA ALA A 197 3.43 6.71 39.07
C ALA A 197 2.75 5.34 38.77
N LEU A 198 2.35 5.07 37.50
CA LEU A 198 1.73 3.81 37.13
C LEU A 198 2.75 2.67 37.26
N THR A 199 2.53 1.78 38.22
CA THR A 199 3.19 0.47 38.25
C THR A 199 2.40 -0.43 37.31
N LEU A 200 3.07 -0.96 36.28
CA LEU A 200 2.45 -1.90 35.37
C LEU A 200 2.05 -3.16 36.13
N PRO A 201 0.77 -3.57 36.09
CA PRO A 201 0.34 -4.84 36.67
C PRO A 201 1.02 -6.00 35.93
N SER A 202 1.11 -7.16 36.56
CA SER A 202 1.52 -8.39 35.89
C SER A 202 0.41 -8.83 34.95
N TYR A 203 0.77 -9.19 33.70
CA TYR A 203 -0.18 -9.66 32.69
C TYR A 203 -0.09 -11.16 32.53
N ARG A 204 -1.22 -11.78 32.29
CA ARG A 204 -1.36 -13.10 31.73
C ARG A 204 -2.02 -12.96 30.38
N VAL A 205 -1.40 -13.51 29.34
CA VAL A 205 -1.98 -13.60 28.01
C VAL A 205 -2.61 -14.97 27.88
N GLU A 206 -3.88 -15.01 27.54
CA GLU A 206 -4.64 -16.23 27.25
C GLU A 206 -5.07 -16.20 25.78
N ASP A 207 -4.85 -17.29 25.08
CA ASP A 207 -5.43 -17.53 23.77
C ASP A 207 -6.90 -17.93 23.95
N LEU A 208 -7.79 -17.33 23.22
CA LEU A 208 -9.24 -17.54 23.30
C LEU A 208 -9.79 -18.23 22.05
N ASP A 209 -9.02 -19.12 21.41
CA ASP A 209 -9.45 -19.90 20.24
C ASP A 209 -10.94 -20.25 20.15
#